data_a38cda239b8d6bb88b20a31cc8c1577d
#
_entry.id   a38cda239b8d6bb88b20a31cc8c1577d
#
_cell.length_a   1.000
_cell.length_b   1.000
_cell.length_c   1.000
_cell.angle_alpha   90.00
_cell.angle_beta   90.00
_cell.angle_gamma   90.00
#
_symmetry.space_group_name_H-M   'P 1'
#
loop_
_entity.id
_entity.type
_entity.pdbx_description
1 polymer ?
#
loop_
_entity_poly.entity_id
_entity_poly.type
_entity_poly.pdbx_seq_one_letter_code
_entity_poly.pdbx_strand_id
1 'polypeptide(L)'
;LRLDNTGIKIDKRARKYLNESKLDYAHGTGHGVGFFLNVHEGPQSISKLNKVKIQEGMILSNEPGYYKKGSYGIRIENLVFVKKIKKKIYFENLTLAPIERDLINYNLLTKLEKNYLFKYHLDVYSKLSKYLSLNEKKWLASYI
;
A
#
# COMPACT_ATOMS: atom_id res chain seq x y z
N LEU A 1 11.10 -5.61 6.22
CA LEU A 1 11.85 -6.22 5.11
C LEU A 1 13.34 -6.30 5.45
N ARG A 2 14.10 -7.24 4.83
CA ARG A 2 15.55 -7.29 4.92
C ARG A 2 16.17 -6.24 3.99
N LEU A 3 17.42 -5.82 4.23
CA LEU A 3 18.12 -4.84 3.39
C LEU A 3 18.43 -5.34 1.96
N ASP A 4 18.34 -6.64 1.72
CA ASP A 4 18.59 -7.26 0.40
C ASP A 4 17.32 -7.47 -0.43
N ASN A 5 16.18 -6.95 0.00
CA ASN A 5 14.93 -7.09 -0.76
C ASN A 5 15.01 -6.31 -2.08
N THR A 6 14.74 -7.02 -3.16
CA THR A 6 14.56 -6.46 -4.51
C THR A 6 13.08 -6.30 -4.82
N GLY A 7 12.76 -5.52 -5.86
CA GLY A 7 11.38 -5.38 -6.36
C GLY A 7 10.70 -6.72 -6.61
N ILE A 8 11.40 -7.69 -7.24
CA ILE A 8 10.90 -9.06 -7.47
C ILE A 8 10.50 -9.75 -6.16
N LYS A 9 11.35 -9.69 -5.13
CA LYS A 9 11.08 -10.40 -3.86
C LYS A 9 9.84 -9.83 -3.15
N ILE A 10 9.64 -8.52 -3.26
CA ILE A 10 8.48 -7.84 -2.66
C ILE A 10 7.22 -8.14 -3.47
N ASP A 11 7.30 -8.07 -4.80
CA ASP A 11 6.20 -8.40 -5.72
C ASP A 11 5.69 -9.84 -5.50
N LYS A 12 6.62 -10.80 -5.39
CA LYS A 12 6.26 -12.20 -5.10
C LYS A 12 5.50 -12.34 -3.77
N ARG A 13 5.86 -11.56 -2.76
CA ARG A 13 5.14 -11.57 -1.47
C ARG A 13 3.76 -10.94 -1.57
N ALA A 14 3.63 -9.83 -2.30
CA ALA A 14 2.34 -9.15 -2.48
C ALA A 14 1.33 -10.04 -3.22
N ARG A 15 1.78 -10.76 -4.25
CA ARG A 15 0.93 -11.65 -5.05
C ARG A 15 0.61 -12.98 -4.39
N LYS A 16 1.29 -13.34 -3.30
CA LYS A 16 1.22 -14.69 -2.71
C LYS A 16 -0.21 -15.17 -2.53
N TYR A 17 -1.05 -14.40 -1.87
CA TYR A 17 -2.42 -14.80 -1.52
C TYR A 17 -3.35 -14.94 -2.75
N LEU A 18 -3.20 -14.06 -3.75
CA LEU A 18 -3.92 -14.20 -5.01
C LEU A 18 -3.47 -15.44 -5.76
N ASN A 19 -2.15 -15.68 -5.85
CA ASN A 19 -1.59 -16.84 -6.53
C ASN A 19 -2.00 -18.17 -5.87
N GLU A 20 -2.12 -18.23 -4.55
CA GLU A 20 -2.66 -19.38 -3.82
C GLU A 20 -4.11 -19.70 -4.23
N SER A 21 -4.86 -18.69 -4.63
CA SER A 21 -6.22 -18.80 -5.18
C SER A 21 -6.26 -18.91 -6.71
N LYS A 22 -5.09 -19.13 -7.38
CA LYS A 22 -4.95 -19.15 -8.86
C LYS A 22 -5.39 -17.84 -9.53
N LEU A 23 -5.29 -16.73 -8.82
CA LEU A 23 -5.58 -15.38 -9.29
C LEU A 23 -4.30 -14.56 -9.39
N ASP A 24 -4.32 -13.53 -10.24
CA ASP A 24 -3.21 -12.58 -10.41
C ASP A 24 -3.73 -11.28 -11.02
N TYR A 25 -2.87 -10.27 -11.10
CA TYR A 25 -3.10 -9.02 -11.81
C TYR A 25 -1.98 -8.76 -12.82
N ALA A 26 -2.32 -8.08 -13.93
CA ALA A 26 -1.43 -7.95 -15.08
C ALA A 26 -0.36 -6.86 -14.92
N HIS A 27 -0.55 -5.89 -14.01
CA HIS A 27 0.39 -4.77 -13.81
C HIS A 27 1.43 -5.06 -12.71
N GLY A 28 2.42 -4.18 -12.55
CA GLY A 28 3.34 -4.22 -11.41
C GLY A 28 2.62 -3.98 -10.09
N THR A 29 3.14 -4.50 -9.00
CA THR A 29 2.62 -4.21 -7.66
C THR A 29 2.91 -2.77 -7.23
N GLY A 30 3.90 -2.13 -7.86
CA GLY A 30 4.24 -0.74 -7.62
C GLY A 30 5.37 -0.26 -8.50
N HIS A 31 5.46 1.04 -8.62
CA HIS A 31 6.50 1.75 -9.39
C HIS A 31 7.20 2.79 -8.53
N GLY A 32 8.37 3.23 -8.94
CA GLY A 32 9.01 4.39 -8.35
C GLY A 32 8.25 5.67 -8.70
N VAL A 33 8.29 6.64 -7.80
CA VAL A 33 7.71 7.97 -7.99
C VAL A 33 8.83 8.99 -8.05
N GLY A 34 8.81 9.85 -9.06
CA GLY A 34 9.83 10.83 -9.34
C GLY A 34 9.78 12.03 -8.40
N PHE A 35 10.95 12.66 -8.26
CA PHE A 35 11.11 13.84 -7.43
C PHE A 35 10.28 15.04 -7.91
N PHE A 36 10.14 15.21 -9.23
CA PHE A 36 9.50 16.40 -9.81
C PHE A 36 8.18 16.05 -10.50
N LEU A 37 7.22 15.49 -9.75
CA LEU A 37 5.88 15.13 -10.20
C LEU A 37 5.82 14.05 -11.30
N ASN A 38 6.93 13.36 -11.58
CA ASN A 38 6.94 12.27 -12.51
C ASN A 38 6.33 11.03 -11.86
N VAL A 39 5.12 10.66 -12.26
CA VAL A 39 4.34 9.59 -11.63
C VAL A 39 5.08 8.25 -11.69
N HIS A 40 5.71 7.94 -12.83
CA HIS A 40 6.50 6.73 -13.02
C HIS A 40 7.97 7.08 -13.23
N GLU A 41 8.80 6.85 -12.22
CA GLU A 41 10.23 7.07 -12.32
C GLU A 41 11.00 5.95 -11.62
N GLY A 42 11.96 5.36 -12.38
CA GLY A 42 12.85 4.33 -11.87
C GLY A 42 14.09 4.91 -11.16
N PRO A 43 15.05 4.03 -10.82
CA PRO A 43 15.16 2.62 -11.24
C PRO A 43 14.34 1.61 -10.41
N GLN A 44 13.78 2.01 -9.27
CA GLN A 44 13.02 1.12 -8.38
C GLN A 44 11.61 0.85 -8.90
N SER A 45 11.14 -0.36 -8.69
CA SER A 45 9.73 -0.73 -8.81
C SER A 45 9.47 -2.04 -8.06
N ILE A 46 8.21 -2.33 -7.75
CA ILE A 46 7.78 -3.60 -7.19
C ILE A 46 7.10 -4.37 -8.32
N SER A 47 7.86 -5.24 -9.00
CA SER A 47 7.37 -5.95 -10.18
C SER A 47 8.08 -7.29 -10.39
N LYS A 48 7.50 -8.14 -11.25
CA LYS A 48 8.04 -9.46 -11.58
C LYS A 48 9.45 -9.46 -12.19
N LEU A 49 9.91 -8.34 -12.72
CA LEU A 49 11.17 -8.24 -13.44
C LEU A 49 12.23 -7.35 -12.76
N ASN A 50 11.84 -6.53 -11.80
CA ASN A 50 12.76 -5.54 -11.22
C ASN A 50 13.69 -6.12 -10.17
N LYS A 51 14.98 -6.18 -10.50
CA LYS A 51 16.07 -6.68 -9.63
C LYS A 51 16.71 -5.61 -8.75
N VAL A 52 16.29 -4.36 -8.89
CA VAL A 52 16.83 -3.24 -8.08
C VAL A 52 16.53 -3.48 -6.60
N LYS A 53 17.54 -3.30 -5.77
CA LYS A 53 17.39 -3.34 -4.31
C LYS A 53 16.62 -2.12 -3.85
N ILE A 54 15.61 -2.33 -3.05
CA ILE A 54 14.85 -1.26 -2.43
C ILE A 54 15.67 -0.68 -1.27
N GLN A 55 15.88 0.62 -1.28
CA GLN A 55 16.74 1.34 -0.35
C GLN A 55 15.97 2.42 0.40
N GLU A 56 16.53 2.84 1.54
CA GLU A 56 16.05 3.98 2.30
C GLU A 56 15.95 5.24 1.44
N GLY A 57 14.92 6.04 1.65
CA GLY A 57 14.66 7.26 0.89
C GLY A 57 13.85 7.07 -0.38
N MET A 58 13.71 5.83 -0.89
CA MET A 58 12.91 5.58 -2.08
C MET A 58 11.42 5.79 -1.80
N ILE A 59 10.72 6.37 -2.79
CA ILE A 59 9.26 6.47 -2.81
C ILE A 59 8.75 5.51 -3.87
N LEU A 60 7.72 4.73 -3.52
CA LEU A 60 7.08 3.78 -4.42
C LEU A 60 5.56 3.83 -4.25
N SER A 61 4.83 3.46 -5.29
CA SER A 61 3.45 3.02 -5.13
C SER A 61 3.42 1.59 -4.57
N ASN A 62 2.33 1.26 -3.88
CA ASN A 62 1.99 -0.09 -3.45
C ASN A 62 0.52 -0.30 -3.78
N GLU A 63 0.25 -0.96 -4.90
CA GLU A 63 -1.03 -0.95 -5.61
C GLU A 63 -1.50 -2.34 -6.08
N PRO A 64 -1.48 -3.36 -5.23
CA PRO A 64 -2.01 -4.66 -5.61
C PRO A 64 -3.49 -4.55 -5.96
N GLY A 65 -3.96 -5.39 -6.89
CA GLY A 65 -5.36 -5.35 -7.33
C GLY A 65 -5.89 -6.72 -7.72
N TYR A 66 -7.20 -6.77 -7.94
CA TYR A 66 -7.90 -7.90 -8.53
C TYR A 66 -8.92 -7.39 -9.55
N TYR A 67 -8.98 -8.01 -10.70
CA TYR A 67 -9.82 -7.56 -11.80
C TYR A 67 -10.59 -8.73 -12.40
N LYS A 68 -11.92 -8.67 -12.36
CA LYS A 68 -12.81 -9.64 -13.00
C LYS A 68 -13.33 -9.06 -14.30
N LYS A 69 -12.86 -9.60 -15.43
CA LYS A 69 -13.23 -9.11 -16.76
C LYS A 69 -14.75 -9.02 -16.93
N GLY A 70 -15.22 -7.88 -17.41
CA GLY A 70 -16.65 -7.59 -17.65
C GLY A 70 -17.49 -7.43 -16.39
N SER A 71 -16.88 -7.33 -15.20
CA SER A 71 -17.59 -7.22 -13.93
C SER A 71 -17.07 -6.06 -13.07
N TYR A 72 -15.91 -6.20 -12.44
CA TYR A 72 -15.36 -5.17 -11.56
C TYR A 72 -13.84 -5.26 -11.43
N GLY A 73 -13.24 -4.20 -10.91
CA GLY A 73 -11.85 -4.17 -10.47
C GLY A 73 -11.75 -3.56 -9.08
N ILE A 74 -10.82 -4.08 -8.28
CA ILE A 74 -10.49 -3.54 -6.95
C ILE A 74 -8.99 -3.33 -6.90
N ARG A 75 -8.57 -2.11 -6.51
CA ARG A 75 -7.18 -1.76 -6.24
C ARG A 75 -7.11 -1.02 -4.92
N ILE A 76 -6.20 -1.42 -4.05
CA ILE A 76 -5.87 -0.65 -2.85
C ILE A 76 -4.47 -0.10 -3.08
N GLU A 77 -4.36 1.22 -3.13
CA GLU A 77 -3.11 1.89 -3.48
C GLU A 77 -2.72 2.95 -2.46
N ASN A 78 -1.49 2.84 -2.00
CA ASN A 78 -0.83 3.87 -1.22
C ASN A 78 0.54 4.18 -1.80
N LEU A 79 0.94 5.43 -1.77
CA LEU A 79 2.35 5.79 -1.86
C LEU A 79 3.03 5.45 -0.54
N VAL A 80 4.22 4.89 -0.63
CA VAL A 80 5.02 4.50 0.52
C VAL A 80 6.43 5.06 0.42
N PHE A 81 6.95 5.48 1.56
CA PHE A 81 8.33 5.89 1.75
C PHE A 81 9.12 4.77 2.41
N VAL A 82 10.32 4.50 1.90
CA VAL A 82 11.20 3.46 2.45
C VAL A 82 12.03 4.04 3.59
N LYS A 83 11.76 3.60 4.80
CA LYS A 83 12.48 3.97 6.02
C LYS A 83 13.36 2.84 6.51
N LYS A 84 14.56 3.16 6.97
CA LYS A 84 15.48 2.19 7.57
C LYS A 84 15.49 2.36 9.09
N ILE A 85 15.35 1.24 9.80
CA ILE A 85 15.51 1.17 11.25
C ILE A 85 16.45 0.01 11.54
N LYS A 86 17.65 0.33 12.06
CA LYS A 86 18.72 -0.64 12.27
C LYS A 86 19.06 -1.38 10.94
N LYS A 87 18.96 -2.72 10.94
CA LYS A 87 19.23 -3.60 9.78
C LYS A 87 17.97 -4.02 9.01
N LYS A 88 16.85 -3.25 9.11
CA LYS A 88 15.59 -3.56 8.43
C LYS A 88 15.06 -2.31 7.73
N ILE A 89 14.36 -2.53 6.61
CA ILE A 89 13.60 -1.48 5.94
C ILE A 89 12.11 -1.70 6.16
N TYR A 90 11.36 -0.61 6.20
CA TYR A 90 9.92 -0.56 6.40
C TYR A 90 9.31 0.36 5.36
N PHE A 91 8.07 0.09 5.03
CA PHE A 91 7.24 1.03 4.27
C PHE A 91 6.43 1.87 5.24
N GLU A 92 6.56 3.19 5.12
CA GLU A 92 5.74 4.17 5.82
C GLU A 92 4.77 4.79 4.81
N ASN A 93 3.48 4.84 5.14
CA ASN A 93 2.47 5.37 4.23
C ASN A 93 2.61 6.88 4.10
N LEU A 94 2.61 7.37 2.85
CA LEU A 94 2.50 8.79 2.51
C LEU A 94 1.06 9.18 2.18
N THR A 95 0.28 8.26 1.62
CA THR A 95 -1.14 8.47 1.33
C THR A 95 -1.94 8.55 2.62
N LEU A 96 -2.75 9.59 2.74
CA LEU A 96 -3.61 9.85 3.89
C LEU A 96 -5.09 9.84 3.46
N ALA A 97 -5.51 8.77 2.80
CA ALA A 97 -6.91 8.55 2.44
C ALA A 97 -7.44 7.31 3.17
N PRO A 98 -8.67 7.34 3.72
CA PRO A 98 -9.25 6.15 4.32
C PRO A 98 -9.47 5.06 3.27
N ILE A 99 -9.27 3.79 3.66
CA ILE A 99 -9.63 2.65 2.83
C ILE A 99 -11.13 2.42 2.99
N GLU A 100 -11.84 2.24 1.85
CA GLU A 100 -13.30 2.05 1.85
C GLU A 100 -13.72 0.80 2.63
N ARG A 101 -14.37 1.01 3.76
CA ARG A 101 -14.73 -0.06 4.71
C ARG A 101 -15.87 -0.94 4.24
N ASP A 102 -16.80 -0.40 3.44
CA ASP A 102 -17.99 -1.14 2.98
C ASP A 102 -17.62 -2.25 1.99
N LEU A 103 -16.40 -2.20 1.44
CA LEU A 103 -15.84 -3.24 0.58
C LEU A 103 -14.98 -4.27 1.34
N ILE A 104 -14.86 -4.15 2.67
CA ILE A 104 -14.03 -5.03 3.48
C ILE A 104 -14.87 -6.07 4.20
N ASN A 105 -14.61 -7.34 3.94
CA ASN A 105 -15.17 -8.41 4.76
C ASN A 105 -14.31 -8.64 6.01
N TYR A 106 -14.67 -7.97 7.10
CA TYR A 106 -13.94 -8.02 8.36
C TYR A 106 -13.83 -9.44 8.96
N ASN A 107 -14.74 -10.35 8.63
CA ASN A 107 -14.70 -11.73 9.13
C ASN A 107 -13.55 -12.54 8.51
N LEU A 108 -13.07 -12.14 7.35
CA LEU A 108 -11.93 -12.79 6.68
C LEU A 108 -10.58 -12.23 7.14
N LEU A 109 -10.56 -11.10 7.84
CA LEU A 109 -9.32 -10.47 8.30
C LEU A 109 -8.80 -11.13 9.59
N THR A 110 -7.51 -11.38 9.61
CA THR A 110 -6.77 -11.75 10.82
C THR A 110 -6.75 -10.60 11.83
N LYS A 111 -6.46 -10.91 13.09
CA LYS A 111 -6.28 -9.87 14.14
C LYS A 111 -5.18 -8.86 13.77
N LEU A 112 -4.11 -9.30 13.11
CA LEU A 112 -3.03 -8.41 12.67
C LEU A 112 -3.49 -7.44 11.58
N GLU A 113 -4.28 -7.90 10.61
CA GLU A 113 -4.82 -7.06 9.54
C GLU A 113 -5.86 -6.06 10.08
N LYS A 114 -6.75 -6.49 10.99
CA LYS A 114 -7.66 -5.57 11.69
C LYS A 114 -6.91 -4.48 12.45
N ASN A 115 -5.87 -4.85 13.20
CA ASN A 115 -5.03 -3.89 13.91
C ASN A 115 -4.26 -2.95 12.96
N TYR A 116 -3.84 -3.44 11.79
CA TYR A 116 -3.20 -2.60 10.77
C TYR A 116 -4.18 -1.55 10.23
N LEU A 117 -5.39 -1.95 9.84
CA LEU A 117 -6.43 -1.04 9.34
C LEU A 117 -6.80 0.01 10.40
N PHE A 118 -7.03 -0.42 11.63
CA PHE A 118 -7.33 0.49 12.73
C PHE A 118 -6.23 1.55 12.91
N LYS A 119 -4.97 1.13 13.00
CA LYS A 119 -3.82 2.04 13.14
C LYS A 119 -3.67 2.97 11.94
N TYR A 120 -3.90 2.45 10.73
CA TYR A 120 -3.83 3.24 9.51
C TYR A 120 -4.90 4.35 9.52
N HIS A 121 -6.17 4.02 9.77
CA HIS A 121 -7.25 5.00 9.84
C HIS A 121 -7.06 6.00 11.00
N LEU A 122 -6.56 5.55 12.15
CA LEU A 122 -6.21 6.43 13.26
C LEU A 122 -5.10 7.42 12.89
N ASP A 123 -4.07 6.98 12.15
CA ASP A 123 -3.00 7.86 11.65
C ASP A 123 -3.53 8.88 10.65
N VAL A 124 -4.38 8.46 9.70
CA VAL A 124 -5.09 9.35 8.77
C VAL A 124 -5.88 10.40 9.53
N TYR A 125 -6.71 10.00 10.49
CA TYR A 125 -7.50 10.90 11.31
C TYR A 125 -6.63 11.90 12.09
N SER A 126 -5.60 11.41 12.77
CA SER A 126 -4.74 12.25 13.61
C SER A 126 -4.01 13.33 12.81
N LYS A 127 -3.60 13.00 11.57
CA LYS A 127 -2.89 13.94 10.70
C LYS A 127 -3.81 14.93 9.99
N LEU A 128 -5.02 14.52 9.62
CA LEU A 128 -5.94 15.33 8.82
C LEU A 128 -6.95 16.11 9.65
N SER A 129 -7.32 15.63 10.83
CA SER A 129 -8.41 16.23 11.64
C SER A 129 -8.25 17.74 11.90
N LYS A 130 -7.03 18.22 12.04
CA LYS A 130 -6.75 19.66 12.26
C LYS A 130 -7.15 20.55 11.08
N TYR A 131 -7.32 20.00 9.90
CA TYR A 131 -7.71 20.73 8.67
C TYR A 131 -9.19 20.58 8.33
N LEU A 132 -9.94 19.78 9.08
CA LEU A 132 -11.32 19.41 8.80
C LEU A 132 -12.32 20.14 9.69
N SER A 133 -13.49 20.43 9.16
CA SER A 133 -14.65 20.89 9.93
C SER A 133 -15.15 19.80 10.89
N LEU A 134 -16.05 20.17 11.82
CA LEU A 134 -16.60 19.21 12.79
C LEU A 134 -17.33 18.03 12.11
N ASN A 135 -18.08 18.29 11.05
CA ASN A 135 -18.82 17.25 10.34
C ASN A 135 -17.88 16.29 9.58
N GLU A 136 -16.86 16.83 8.93
CA GLU A 136 -15.83 16.03 8.27
C GLU A 136 -15.03 15.19 9.26
N LYS A 137 -14.71 15.73 10.44
CA LYS A 137 -14.08 14.97 11.52
C LYS A 137 -14.94 13.79 11.97
N LYS A 138 -16.24 14.00 12.15
CA LYS A 138 -17.18 12.93 12.52
C LYS A 138 -17.25 11.85 11.44
N TRP A 139 -17.31 12.26 10.18
CA TRP A 139 -17.27 11.33 9.04
C TRP A 139 -15.97 10.53 9.02
N LEU A 140 -14.82 11.20 9.08
CA LEU A 140 -13.52 10.52 9.05
C LEU A 140 -13.34 9.58 10.26
N ALA A 141 -13.82 9.98 11.46
CA ALA A 141 -13.79 9.14 12.66
C ALA A 141 -14.63 7.86 12.50
N SER A 142 -15.63 7.85 11.63
CA SER A 142 -16.44 6.65 11.38
C SER A 142 -15.67 5.50 10.71
N TYR A 143 -14.48 5.78 10.19
CA TYR A 143 -13.57 4.75 9.62
C TYR A 143 -12.66 4.08 10.68
N ILE A 144 -12.58 4.61 11.89
CA ILE A 144 -11.78 4.06 12.99
C ILE A 144 -12.59 3.06 13.78
#